data_8d03ff925f4757506ebc781bea1572a9
#
_entry.id   8d03ff925f4757506ebc781bea1572a9
#
_cell.length_a   1.000
_cell.length_b   1.000
_cell.length_c   1.000
_cell.angle_alpha   90.00
_cell.angle_beta   90.00
_cell.angle_gamma   90.00
#
_symmetry.space_group_name_H-M   'P 1'
#
loop_
_entity.id
_entity.type
_entity.pdbx_description
1 polymer ?
#
loop_
_entity_poly.entity_id
_entity_poly.type
_entity_poly.pdbx_seq_one_letter_code
_entity_poly.pdbx_strand_id
1 'polypeptide(L)'
;QKLSDEGLVFGKLISMCPLAWRTEERISVPIIQAAVDSCFFPLYEIERGITTINYDPEEKGKKVPVTEWIKQMGKTKHMLKPDCKEVLDAFQAEVDRRWLRLKEMHKNPLL
;
A
#
# COMPACT_ATOMS: atom_id res chain seq x y z
N GLN A 1 8.87 10.91 -18.13
CA GLN A 1 9.91 11.33 -19.08
C GLN A 1 10.13 12.85 -19.05
N LYS A 2 9.04 13.63 -19.00
CA LYS A 2 9.12 15.09 -18.90
C LYS A 2 9.90 15.54 -17.66
N LEU A 3 9.69 14.84 -16.52
CA LEU A 3 10.38 15.16 -15.28
C LEU A 3 11.86 14.77 -15.30
N SER A 4 12.21 13.71 -16.04
CA SER A 4 13.60 13.26 -16.12
C SER A 4 14.48 14.28 -16.86
N ASP A 5 13.89 15.11 -17.71
CA ASP A 5 14.61 16.19 -18.39
C ASP A 5 14.95 17.35 -17.44
N GLU A 6 14.22 17.45 -16.31
CA GLU A 6 14.43 18.49 -15.31
C GLU A 6 15.36 18.07 -14.18
N GLY A 7 15.60 16.76 -13.99
CA GLY A 7 16.46 16.26 -12.93
C GLY A 7 16.26 14.79 -12.65
N LEU A 8 16.60 14.37 -11.42
CA LEU A 8 16.50 12.99 -10.99
C LEU A 8 15.05 12.60 -10.78
N VAL A 9 14.68 11.42 -11.30
CA VAL A 9 13.36 10.82 -11.11
C VAL A 9 13.51 9.45 -10.47
N PHE A 10 12.70 9.18 -9.44
CA PHE A 10 12.65 7.89 -8.77
C PHE A 10 11.23 7.31 -8.87
N GLY A 11 11.14 6.05 -9.24
CA GLY A 11 9.85 5.34 -9.31
C GLY A 11 9.88 4.04 -8.53
N LYS A 12 8.79 3.73 -7.85
CA LYS A 12 8.60 2.48 -7.13
C LYS A 12 7.34 1.80 -7.63
N LEU A 13 7.48 0.55 -8.06
CA LEU A 13 6.39 -0.22 -8.63
C LEU A 13 6.18 -1.49 -7.80
N ILE A 14 4.91 -1.89 -7.63
CA ILE A 14 4.58 -3.16 -7.00
C ILE A 14 4.11 -4.14 -8.07
N SER A 15 4.61 -5.37 -8.01
CA SER A 15 4.13 -6.45 -8.86
C SER A 15 4.03 -7.72 -8.03
N MET A 16 3.09 -8.57 -8.38
CA MET A 16 2.91 -9.84 -7.70
C MET A 16 3.90 -10.86 -8.24
N CYS A 17 4.55 -11.60 -7.33
CA CYS A 17 5.39 -12.73 -7.69
C CYS A 17 4.74 -14.01 -7.11
N PRO A 18 4.18 -14.91 -7.93
CA PRO A 18 3.47 -16.08 -7.40
C PRO A 18 4.35 -16.96 -6.51
N LEU A 19 5.61 -17.11 -6.87
CA LEU A 19 6.56 -17.92 -6.10
C LEU A 19 6.89 -17.28 -4.74
N ALA A 20 7.25 -15.99 -4.74
CA ALA A 20 7.65 -15.30 -3.53
C ALA A 20 6.48 -15.05 -2.58
N TRP A 21 5.31 -14.76 -3.12
CA TRP A 21 4.11 -14.49 -2.33
C TRP A 21 3.29 -15.75 -2.04
N ARG A 22 3.65 -16.87 -2.64
CA ARG A 22 2.94 -18.15 -2.54
C ARG A 22 1.46 -17.98 -2.89
N THR A 23 1.21 -17.40 -4.07
CA THR A 23 -0.12 -17.15 -4.59
C THR A 23 -0.31 -17.78 -5.96
N GLU A 24 -1.55 -17.90 -6.39
CA GLU A 24 -1.88 -18.34 -7.74
C GLU A 24 -1.83 -17.14 -8.69
N GLU A 25 -1.36 -17.35 -9.90
CA GLU A 25 -1.22 -16.28 -10.90
C GLU A 25 -2.57 -15.61 -11.22
N ARG A 26 -3.65 -16.36 -11.20
CA ARG A 26 -4.98 -15.85 -11.52
C ARG A 26 -5.51 -14.80 -10.55
N ILE A 27 -4.93 -14.70 -9.34
CA ILE A 27 -5.34 -13.72 -8.34
C ILE A 27 -4.40 -12.51 -8.27
N SER A 28 -3.56 -12.31 -9.30
CA SER A 28 -2.58 -11.22 -9.31
C SER A 28 -3.23 -9.84 -9.18
N VAL A 29 -4.31 -9.59 -9.93
CA VAL A 29 -5.01 -8.30 -9.86
C VAL A 29 -5.70 -8.09 -8.52
N PRO A 30 -6.53 -9.04 -8.02
CA PRO A 30 -7.14 -8.88 -6.70
C PRO A 30 -6.15 -8.68 -5.56
N ILE A 31 -5.02 -9.38 -5.57
CA ILE A 31 -4.04 -9.29 -4.48
C ILE A 31 -3.31 -7.94 -4.48
N ILE A 32 -2.98 -7.42 -5.65
CA ILE A 32 -2.37 -6.10 -5.76
C ILE A 32 -3.39 -5.02 -5.41
N GLN A 33 -4.64 -5.19 -5.84
CA GLN A 33 -5.71 -4.27 -5.49
C GLN A 33 -5.90 -4.21 -3.96
N ALA A 34 -5.82 -5.35 -3.29
CA ALA A 34 -5.91 -5.39 -1.83
C ALA A 34 -4.73 -4.67 -1.15
N ALA A 35 -3.52 -4.78 -1.71
CA ALA A 35 -2.36 -4.06 -1.18
C ALA A 35 -2.56 -2.54 -1.27
N VAL A 36 -3.16 -2.08 -2.36
CA VAL A 36 -3.46 -0.66 -2.56
C VAL A 36 -4.62 -0.21 -1.68
N ASP A 37 -5.71 -0.96 -1.66
CA ASP A 37 -6.92 -0.59 -0.90
C ASP A 37 -6.73 -0.65 0.61
N SER A 38 -5.78 -1.46 1.10
CA SER A 38 -5.42 -1.49 2.52
C SER A 38 -4.50 -0.35 2.93
N CYS A 39 -4.05 0.45 1.96
CA CYS A 39 -3.10 1.54 2.15
C CYS A 39 -1.68 1.07 2.53
N PHE A 40 -1.41 -0.23 2.39
CA PHE A 40 -0.05 -0.75 2.55
C PHE A 40 0.87 -0.21 1.44
N PHE A 41 0.36 -0.15 0.22
CA PHE A 41 1.09 0.41 -0.92
C PHE A 41 0.27 1.53 -1.55
N PRO A 42 0.30 2.74 -0.97
CA PRO A 42 -0.49 3.85 -1.50
C PRO A 42 0.04 4.34 -2.85
N LEU A 43 -0.86 4.80 -3.70
CA LEU A 43 -0.52 5.35 -5.00
C LEU A 43 -0.42 6.88 -4.88
N TYR A 44 0.79 7.37 -4.91
CA TYR A 44 1.07 8.80 -4.76
C TYR A 44 2.32 9.21 -5.52
N GLU A 45 2.47 10.51 -5.68
CA GLU A 45 3.67 11.08 -6.29
C GLU A 45 4.11 12.31 -5.53
N ILE A 46 5.40 12.58 -5.58
CA ILE A 46 5.98 13.81 -5.02
C ILE A 46 6.71 14.51 -6.16
N GLU A 47 6.25 15.70 -6.50
CA GLU A 47 6.86 16.52 -7.55
C GLU A 47 7.22 17.87 -6.98
N ARG A 48 8.48 18.21 -7.03
CA ARG A 48 9.00 19.50 -6.53
C ARG A 48 8.62 19.74 -5.06
N GLY A 49 8.65 18.66 -4.26
CA GLY A 49 8.33 18.72 -2.85
C GLY A 49 6.83 18.68 -2.51
N ILE A 50 5.96 18.62 -3.51
CA ILE A 50 4.52 18.60 -3.32
C ILE A 50 4.02 17.17 -3.47
N THR A 51 3.36 16.67 -2.40
CA THR A 51 2.81 15.32 -2.36
C THR A 51 1.38 15.31 -2.90
N THR A 52 1.09 14.41 -3.82
CA THR A 52 -0.25 14.21 -4.38
C THR A 52 -0.63 12.75 -4.29
N ILE A 53 -1.75 12.44 -3.64
CA ILE A 53 -2.31 11.09 -3.60
C ILE A 53 -3.13 10.88 -4.86
N ASN A 54 -2.72 9.92 -5.69
CA ASN A 54 -3.38 9.66 -6.97
C ASN A 54 -4.62 8.80 -6.83
N TYR A 55 -4.70 7.98 -5.78
CA TYR A 55 -5.84 7.12 -5.52
C TYR A 55 -6.04 7.01 -4.01
N ASP A 56 -7.20 7.43 -3.53
CA ASP A 56 -7.57 7.39 -2.11
C ASP A 56 -8.70 6.37 -1.92
N PRO A 57 -8.38 5.15 -1.46
CA PRO A 57 -9.41 4.13 -1.24
C PRO A 57 -10.38 4.51 -0.12
N GLU A 58 -9.94 5.27 0.87
CA GLU A 58 -10.77 5.73 1.98
C GLU A 58 -11.85 6.68 1.49
N GLU A 59 -11.49 7.65 0.65
CA GLU A 59 -12.42 8.61 0.08
C GLU A 59 -13.46 7.93 -0.82
N LYS A 60 -13.04 6.88 -1.52
CA LYS A 60 -13.92 6.12 -2.42
C LYS A 60 -14.75 5.06 -1.69
N GLY A 61 -14.57 4.92 -0.38
CA GLY A 61 -15.28 3.91 0.41
C GLY A 61 -14.82 2.49 0.12
N LYS A 62 -13.61 2.31 -0.42
CA LYS A 62 -13.05 1.00 -0.77
C LYS A 62 -11.91 0.56 0.14
N LYS A 63 -11.60 1.36 1.16
CA LYS A 63 -10.52 1.01 2.08
C LYS A 63 -10.85 -0.28 2.84
N VAL A 64 -9.90 -1.20 2.86
CA VAL A 64 -10.03 -2.50 3.54
C VAL A 64 -8.91 -2.65 4.57
N PRO A 65 -9.09 -3.51 5.60
CA PRO A 65 -7.99 -3.78 6.53
C PRO A 65 -6.88 -4.56 5.83
N VAL A 66 -5.67 -4.47 6.36
CA VAL A 66 -4.49 -5.13 5.78
C VAL A 66 -4.65 -6.66 5.76
N THR A 67 -5.52 -7.23 6.58
CA THR A 67 -5.83 -8.65 6.59
C THR A 67 -6.39 -9.13 5.24
N GLU A 68 -7.09 -8.26 4.51
CA GLU A 68 -7.62 -8.59 3.18
C GLU A 68 -6.49 -8.87 2.18
N TRP A 69 -5.35 -8.24 2.36
CA TRP A 69 -4.17 -8.50 1.54
C TRP A 69 -3.40 -9.73 2.06
N ILE A 70 -3.18 -9.78 3.38
CA ILE A 70 -2.41 -10.85 4.02
C ILE A 70 -3.02 -12.23 3.77
N LYS A 71 -4.33 -12.37 3.83
CA LYS A 71 -5.02 -13.65 3.66
C LYS A 71 -4.87 -14.24 2.26
N GLN A 72 -4.57 -13.41 1.27
CA GLN A 72 -4.41 -13.86 -0.12
C GLN A 72 -3.01 -14.38 -0.42
N MET A 73 -2.05 -14.16 0.47
CA MET A 73 -0.68 -14.62 0.28
C MET A 73 -0.38 -15.82 1.17
N GLY A 74 0.02 -16.95 0.58
CA GLY A 74 0.45 -18.11 1.33
C GLY A 74 1.64 -17.82 2.25
N LYS A 75 2.47 -16.85 1.87
CA LYS A 75 3.62 -16.40 2.63
C LYS A 75 3.25 -15.83 4.01
N THR A 76 2.13 -15.16 4.11
CA THR A 76 1.73 -14.43 5.32
C THR A 76 0.44 -14.93 5.96
N LYS A 77 -0.19 -15.97 5.41
CA LYS A 77 -1.43 -16.52 5.95
C LYS A 77 -1.34 -16.92 7.41
N HIS A 78 -0.17 -17.38 7.86
CA HIS A 78 0.04 -17.79 9.24
C HIS A 78 -0.19 -16.64 10.24
N MET A 79 -0.08 -15.38 9.79
CA MET A 79 -0.30 -14.22 10.64
C MET A 79 -1.78 -14.03 11.03
N LEU A 80 -2.69 -14.74 10.36
CA LEU A 80 -4.11 -14.68 10.68
C LEU A 80 -4.49 -15.56 11.88
N LYS A 81 -3.56 -16.39 12.37
CA LYS A 81 -3.80 -17.22 13.53
C LYS A 81 -3.90 -16.38 14.80
N PRO A 82 -4.69 -16.82 15.81
CA PRO A 82 -4.84 -16.06 17.07
C PRO A 82 -3.51 -15.73 17.75
N ASP A 83 -2.51 -16.59 17.62
CA ASP A 83 -1.18 -16.40 18.22
C ASP A 83 -0.45 -15.16 17.67
N CYS A 84 -0.82 -14.72 16.47
CA CYS A 84 -0.19 -13.59 15.79
C CYS A 84 -1.03 -12.31 15.85
N LYS A 85 -2.10 -12.30 16.66
CA LYS A 85 -3.01 -11.16 16.70
C LYS A 85 -2.30 -9.87 17.08
N GLU A 86 -1.41 -9.88 18.06
CA GLU A 86 -0.68 -8.69 18.49
C GLU A 86 0.21 -8.14 17.37
N VAL A 87 0.88 -9.02 16.65
CA VAL A 87 1.71 -8.64 15.50
C VAL A 87 0.85 -8.04 14.40
N LEU A 88 -0.29 -8.65 14.12
CA LEU A 88 -1.21 -8.19 13.09
C LEU A 88 -1.80 -6.82 13.44
N ASP A 89 -2.19 -6.62 14.70
CA ASP A 89 -2.72 -5.35 15.18
C ASP A 89 -1.66 -4.25 15.07
N ALA A 90 -0.40 -4.56 15.44
CA ALA A 90 0.71 -3.62 15.30
C ALA A 90 0.99 -3.28 13.84
N PHE A 91 0.89 -4.26 12.96
CA PHE A 91 1.06 -4.06 11.52
C PHE A 91 -0.03 -3.13 10.96
N GLN A 92 -1.28 -3.39 11.32
CA GLN A 92 -2.40 -2.55 10.91
C GLN A 92 -2.22 -1.11 11.42
N ALA A 93 -1.84 -0.96 12.69
CA ALA A 93 -1.60 0.36 13.27
C ALA A 93 -0.50 1.12 12.54
N GLU A 94 0.57 0.45 12.14
CA GLU A 94 1.67 1.08 11.41
C GLU A 94 1.24 1.49 10.00
N VAL A 95 0.46 0.66 9.32
CA VAL A 95 -0.08 1.00 8.00
C VAL A 95 -0.98 2.24 8.11
N ASP A 96 -1.86 2.26 9.12
CA ASP A 96 -2.76 3.39 9.34
C ASP A 96 -1.99 4.67 9.67
N ARG A 97 -0.94 4.56 10.49
CA ARG A 97 -0.08 5.71 10.85
C ARG A 97 0.58 6.31 9.61
N ARG A 98 1.14 5.46 8.76
CA ARG A 98 1.79 5.90 7.51
C ARG A 98 0.80 6.53 6.56
N TRP A 99 -0.39 5.98 6.47
CA TRP A 99 -1.46 6.51 5.62
C TRP A 99 -1.90 7.90 6.08
N LEU A 100 -2.10 8.07 7.40
CA LEU A 100 -2.47 9.37 7.97
C LEU A 100 -1.39 10.41 7.70
N ARG A 101 -0.12 10.03 7.85
CA ARG A 101 0.99 10.94 7.55
C ARG A 101 0.98 11.37 6.09
N LEU A 102 0.77 10.42 5.19
CA LEU A 102 0.70 10.72 3.76
C LEU A 102 -0.46 11.67 3.44
N LYS A 103 -1.62 11.44 4.06
CA LYS A 103 -2.77 12.34 3.88
C LYS A 103 -2.49 13.74 4.39
N GLU A 104 -1.79 13.88 5.50
CA GLU A 104 -1.39 15.19 6.00
C GLU A 104 -0.43 15.89 5.05
N MET A 105 0.53 15.16 4.49
CA MET A 105 1.44 15.72 3.48
C MET A 105 0.69 16.16 2.23
N HIS A 106 -0.34 15.43 1.84
CA HIS A 106 -1.17 15.79 0.70
C HIS A 106 -1.97 17.07 0.96
N LYS A 107 -2.50 17.23 2.17
CA LYS A 107 -3.26 18.42 2.55
C LYS A 107 -2.39 19.65 2.77
N ASN A 108 -1.18 19.46 3.28
CA ASN A 108 -0.27 20.55 3.64
C ASN A 108 1.04 20.43 2.89
N PRO A 109 1.21 21.16 1.78
CA PRO A 109 2.42 21.06 0.97
C PRO A 109 3.68 21.55 1.67
N LEU A 110 3.58 22.12 2.85
CA LEU A 110 4.74 22.55 3.64
C LEU A 110 5.36 21.42 4.48
N LEU A 111 4.68 20.27 4.58
CA LEU A 111 5.19 19.13 5.34
C LEU A 111 6.19 18.27 4.53
#